data_77a7f128dbec144d9a629aebb535d99d
#
_entry.id   77a7f128dbec144d9a629aebb535d99d
#
_cell.length_a   1.000
_cell.length_b   1.000
_cell.length_c   1.000
_cell.angle_alpha   90.00
_cell.angle_beta   90.00
_cell.angle_gamma   90.00
#
_symmetry.space_group_name_H-M   'P 1'
#
loop_
_entity.id
_entity.type
_entity.pdbx_description
1 polymer ?
#
loop_
_entity_poly.entity_id
_entity_poly.type
_entity_poly.pdbx_seq_one_letter_code
_entity_poly.pdbx_strand_id
1 'polypeptide(L)'
;MRNRSGVTMLVIVVLLALACRAVLAQIGPRYSVQLKPGQYTPSQQGRVALAGNGLALIRYQGLAILAVGADADAYSAEAVRRWPAADLLVLTPASHGRYGGLAPLASSHGLGVVLPEVGGHLAVPPPDGQGPRWYPLHTWDALHLRKGKTSLRVTAMPGQPGTAHVAGFMLELGHGGASYRVYLGCTPLADEEVRALPDRLPGADMALLPAQQGLQLLPLRSSLVPAALTSGGYAFTAVRR
;
A
#
# COMPACT_ATOMS: atom_id res chain seq x y z
N MET A 1 -6.17 -10.74 -60.38
CA MET A 1 -6.90 -10.87 -59.09
C MET A 1 -6.05 -11.37 -57.91
N ARG A 2 -4.78 -10.91 -57.76
CA ARG A 2 -3.82 -11.55 -56.81
C ARG A 2 -3.31 -10.66 -55.65
N ASN A 3 -3.86 -9.43 -55.54
CA ASN A 3 -3.35 -8.46 -54.49
C ASN A 3 -4.27 -8.21 -53.31
N ARG A 4 -5.49 -8.77 -53.25
CA ARG A 4 -6.42 -8.53 -52.13
C ARG A 4 -6.11 -9.36 -50.89
N SER A 5 -5.56 -10.57 -51.08
CA SER A 5 -5.21 -11.45 -49.91
C SER A 5 -4.02 -10.92 -49.11
N GLY A 6 -3.03 -10.28 -49.73
CA GLY A 6 -1.87 -9.74 -49.03
C GLY A 6 -2.20 -8.52 -48.16
N VAL A 7 -3.10 -7.64 -48.63
CA VAL A 7 -3.53 -6.46 -47.92
C VAL A 7 -4.38 -6.87 -46.67
N THR A 8 -5.25 -7.86 -46.85
CA THR A 8 -6.10 -8.37 -45.70
C THR A 8 -5.24 -9.02 -44.66
N MET A 9 -4.22 -9.80 -45.02
CA MET A 9 -3.31 -10.43 -44.05
C MET A 9 -2.45 -9.39 -43.32
N LEU A 10 -1.99 -8.33 -43.99
CA LEU A 10 -1.23 -7.25 -43.38
C LEU A 10 -2.08 -6.48 -42.34
N VAL A 11 -3.35 -6.18 -42.66
CA VAL A 11 -4.28 -5.49 -41.77
C VAL A 11 -4.54 -6.32 -40.52
N ILE A 12 -4.74 -7.64 -40.64
CA ILE A 12 -4.95 -8.53 -39.50
C ILE A 12 -3.71 -8.56 -38.57
N VAL A 13 -2.51 -8.64 -39.13
CA VAL A 13 -1.26 -8.66 -38.36
C VAL A 13 -1.05 -7.33 -37.62
N VAL A 14 -1.36 -6.19 -38.26
CA VAL A 14 -1.28 -4.88 -37.61
C VAL A 14 -2.30 -4.72 -36.51
N LEU A 15 -3.54 -5.20 -36.69
CA LEU A 15 -4.57 -5.18 -35.66
C LEU A 15 -4.22 -6.09 -34.46
N LEU A 16 -3.66 -7.27 -34.72
CA LEU A 16 -3.16 -8.17 -33.69
C LEU A 16 -1.98 -7.55 -32.91
N ALA A 17 -1.04 -6.90 -33.60
CA ALA A 17 0.08 -6.22 -32.95
C ALA A 17 -0.37 -5.02 -32.11
N LEU A 18 -1.38 -4.26 -32.55
CA LEU A 18 -2.00 -3.18 -31.79
C LEU A 18 -2.77 -3.70 -30.57
N ALA A 19 -3.51 -4.80 -30.71
CA ALA A 19 -4.21 -5.45 -29.58
C ALA A 19 -3.23 -5.99 -28.54
N CYS A 20 -2.12 -6.61 -28.95
CA CYS A 20 -1.06 -7.05 -28.04
C CYS A 20 -0.39 -5.88 -27.29
N ARG A 21 -0.20 -4.73 -27.92
CA ARG A 21 0.33 -3.53 -27.26
C ARG A 21 -0.65 -2.96 -26.24
N ALA A 22 -1.95 -2.96 -26.51
CA ALA A 22 -2.96 -2.52 -25.57
C ALA A 22 -3.04 -3.40 -24.31
N VAL A 23 -2.86 -4.73 -24.45
CA VAL A 23 -2.81 -5.66 -23.31
C VAL A 23 -1.52 -5.50 -22.51
N LEU A 24 -0.37 -5.25 -23.14
CA LEU A 24 0.90 -5.02 -22.45
C LEU A 24 0.95 -3.67 -21.71
N ALA A 25 0.13 -2.69 -22.10
CA ALA A 25 0.04 -1.40 -21.41
C ALA A 25 -0.62 -1.49 -20.02
N GLN A 26 -1.28 -2.60 -19.67
CA GLN A 26 -1.92 -2.81 -18.38
C GLN A 26 -1.02 -3.51 -17.32
N ILE A 27 0.22 -3.85 -17.63
CA ILE A 27 1.12 -4.61 -16.73
C ILE A 27 1.97 -3.66 -15.83
N GLY A 28 1.76 -2.35 -15.91
CA GLY A 28 2.47 -1.36 -15.10
C GLY A 28 1.76 -1.01 -13.78
N PRO A 29 2.44 -0.29 -12.87
CA PRO A 29 1.77 0.27 -11.70
C PRO A 29 0.74 1.31 -12.15
N ARG A 30 -0.41 1.35 -11.47
CA ARG A 30 -1.45 2.37 -11.74
C ARG A 30 -0.91 3.79 -11.52
N TYR A 31 -0.06 3.95 -10.51
CA TYR A 31 0.57 5.23 -10.18
C TYR A 31 2.08 5.09 -10.00
N SER A 32 2.82 6.10 -10.43
CA SER A 32 4.25 6.22 -10.21
C SER A 32 4.57 7.59 -9.62
N VAL A 33 5.23 7.60 -8.45
CA VAL A 33 5.51 8.81 -7.66
C VAL A 33 7.01 8.91 -7.41
N GLN A 34 7.57 10.09 -7.66
CA GLN A 34 8.95 10.40 -7.35
C GLN A 34 8.98 11.46 -6.24
N LEU A 35 9.58 11.13 -5.10
CA LEU A 35 9.81 12.06 -4.01
C LEU A 35 11.23 12.63 -4.07
N LYS A 36 11.38 13.86 -3.59
CA LYS A 36 12.71 14.46 -3.42
C LYS A 36 13.49 13.72 -2.33
N PRO A 37 14.77 13.39 -2.56
CA PRO A 37 15.61 12.86 -1.51
C PRO A 37 15.65 13.83 -0.33
N GLY A 38 15.42 13.34 0.89
CA GLY A 38 15.62 14.09 2.12
C GLY A 38 17.02 13.85 2.68
N GLN A 39 17.43 14.68 3.63
CA GLN A 39 18.61 14.38 4.46
C GLN A 39 18.22 13.26 5.44
N TYR A 40 18.92 12.15 5.38
CA TYR A 40 18.76 11.05 6.33
C TYR A 40 20.09 10.31 6.51
N THR A 41 20.28 9.75 7.69
CA THR A 41 21.40 8.85 7.93
C THR A 41 21.01 7.47 7.42
N PRO A 42 21.75 6.86 6.46
CA PRO A 42 21.44 5.53 5.97
C PRO A 42 21.51 4.51 7.12
N SER A 43 20.43 3.79 7.33
CA SER A 43 20.38 2.67 8.26
C SER A 43 19.93 1.44 7.49
N GLN A 44 20.69 0.35 7.56
CA GLN A 44 20.28 -0.90 6.93
C GLN A 44 19.05 -1.52 7.59
N GLN A 45 18.73 -1.10 8.82
CA GLN A 45 17.56 -1.55 9.55
C GLN A 45 16.36 -0.65 9.28
N GLY A 46 15.25 -1.29 8.93
CA GLY A 46 13.93 -0.68 8.99
C GLY A 46 13.31 -0.85 10.37
N ARG A 47 12.28 -0.07 10.66
CA ARG A 47 11.52 -0.16 11.91
C ARG A 47 10.04 0.02 11.65
N VAL A 48 9.23 -0.80 12.32
CA VAL A 48 7.78 -0.62 12.42
C VAL A 48 7.45 -0.32 13.88
N ALA A 49 6.80 0.79 14.17
CA ALA A 49 6.47 1.18 15.54
C ALA A 49 5.03 1.68 15.63
N LEU A 50 4.40 1.45 16.78
CA LEU A 50 3.11 2.04 17.09
C LEU A 50 3.29 3.57 17.24
N ALA A 51 2.47 4.33 16.53
CA ALA A 51 2.53 5.79 16.52
C ALA A 51 1.27 6.45 17.09
N GLY A 52 0.39 5.67 17.68
CA GLY A 52 -0.89 6.04 18.25
C GLY A 52 -1.90 4.91 18.08
N ASN A 53 -3.12 5.07 18.54
CA ASN A 53 -4.17 4.07 18.40
C ASN A 53 -4.44 3.80 16.91
N GLY A 54 -4.30 2.56 16.50
CA GLY A 54 -4.50 2.16 15.10
C GLY A 54 -3.47 2.71 14.10
N LEU A 55 -2.36 3.30 14.54
CA LEU A 55 -1.33 3.90 13.69
C LEU A 55 -0.03 3.12 13.77
N ALA A 56 0.48 2.66 12.62
CA ALA A 56 1.81 2.08 12.51
C ALA A 56 2.70 2.98 11.63
N LEU A 57 3.84 3.40 12.17
CA LEU A 57 4.85 4.15 11.43
C LEU A 57 5.97 3.22 11.00
N ILE A 58 6.10 3.06 9.68
CA ILE A 58 7.14 2.24 9.05
C ILE A 58 8.22 3.18 8.53
N ARG A 59 9.46 3.00 8.99
CA ARG A 59 10.62 3.74 8.51
C ARG A 59 11.63 2.80 7.89
N TYR A 60 12.10 3.15 6.69
CA TYR A 60 13.11 2.38 5.97
C TYR A 60 13.92 3.28 5.04
N GLN A 61 15.24 3.36 5.22
CA GLN A 61 16.15 4.05 4.29
C GLN A 61 15.68 5.47 3.90
N GLY A 62 15.30 6.27 4.89
CA GLY A 62 14.83 7.64 4.70
C GLY A 62 13.40 7.78 4.19
N LEU A 63 12.68 6.69 3.98
CA LEU A 63 11.26 6.67 3.68
C LEU A 63 10.45 6.47 4.96
N ALA A 64 9.39 7.24 5.16
CA ALA A 64 8.45 7.13 6.26
C ALA A 64 7.04 6.89 5.71
N ILE A 65 6.39 5.82 6.15
CA ILE A 65 5.04 5.44 5.75
C ILE A 65 4.18 5.35 7.01
N LEU A 66 3.08 6.06 7.04
CA LEU A 66 2.08 5.92 8.09
C LEU A 66 0.94 5.03 7.60
N ALA A 67 0.84 3.85 8.17
CA ALA A 67 -0.29 2.96 7.97
C ALA A 67 -1.36 3.26 9.04
N VAL A 68 -2.56 3.60 8.58
CA VAL A 68 -3.70 3.92 9.45
C VAL A 68 -4.64 2.73 9.45
N GLY A 69 -4.75 2.08 10.61
CA GLY A 69 -5.61 0.92 10.81
C GLY A 69 -7.11 1.26 10.77
N ALA A 70 -7.95 0.22 10.81
CA ALA A 70 -9.40 0.35 10.74
C ALA A 70 -10.05 0.91 12.02
N ASP A 71 -9.26 1.40 12.98
CA ASP A 71 -9.77 2.01 14.21
C ASP A 71 -10.47 3.34 13.91
N ALA A 72 -11.72 3.47 14.33
CA ALA A 72 -12.52 4.68 14.11
C ALA A 72 -11.89 5.92 14.76
N ASP A 73 -11.26 5.76 15.92
CA ASP A 73 -10.65 6.86 16.67
C ASP A 73 -9.41 7.42 15.95
N ALA A 74 -8.71 6.59 15.17
CA ALA A 74 -7.57 7.03 14.38
C ALA A 74 -7.95 8.06 13.31
N TYR A 75 -9.19 8.06 12.85
CA TYR A 75 -9.71 8.95 11.79
C TYR A 75 -10.46 10.18 12.34
N SER A 76 -10.44 10.45 13.64
CA SER A 76 -11.00 11.68 14.17
C SER A 76 -10.14 12.89 13.75
N ALA A 77 -10.76 14.07 13.55
CA ALA A 77 -10.02 15.27 13.15
C ALA A 77 -8.93 15.66 14.16
N GLU A 78 -9.13 15.36 15.43
CA GLU A 78 -8.14 15.58 16.49
C GLU A 78 -6.96 14.61 16.38
N ALA A 79 -7.20 13.33 16.12
CA ALA A 79 -6.16 12.34 15.90
C ALA A 79 -5.35 12.67 14.65
N VAL A 80 -6.02 13.02 13.54
CA VAL A 80 -5.38 13.38 12.26
C VAL A 80 -4.40 14.55 12.41
N ARG A 81 -4.72 15.57 13.22
CA ARG A 81 -3.80 16.68 13.49
C ARG A 81 -2.53 16.26 14.23
N ARG A 82 -2.56 15.12 14.93
CA ARG A 82 -1.44 14.57 15.71
C ARG A 82 -0.69 13.47 14.99
N TRP A 83 -1.09 13.11 13.77
CA TRP A 83 -0.39 12.11 13.00
C TRP A 83 1.08 12.49 12.79
N PRO A 84 2.02 11.55 12.98
CA PRO A 84 3.42 11.82 12.71
C PRO A 84 3.65 12.13 11.23
N ALA A 85 4.64 12.95 10.95
CA ALA A 85 5.04 13.26 9.58
C ALA A 85 5.47 11.98 8.85
N ALA A 86 4.95 11.81 7.64
CA ALA A 86 5.23 10.69 6.75
C ALA A 86 5.34 11.17 5.30
N ASP A 87 5.99 10.36 4.47
CA ASP A 87 6.08 10.59 3.02
C ASP A 87 4.83 10.05 2.28
N LEU A 88 4.20 9.06 2.88
CA LEU A 88 3.02 8.40 2.33
C LEU A 88 2.10 7.95 3.48
N LEU A 89 0.81 8.20 3.31
CA LEU A 89 -0.23 7.59 4.13
C LEU A 89 -0.82 6.37 3.41
N VAL A 90 -1.07 5.29 4.14
CA VAL A 90 -1.82 4.14 3.65
C VAL A 90 -3.03 3.97 4.56
N LEU A 91 -4.21 4.29 4.03
CA LEU A 91 -5.47 4.21 4.76
C LEU A 91 -6.12 2.87 4.48
N THR A 92 -6.50 2.15 5.53
CA THR A 92 -7.27 0.91 5.36
C THR A 92 -8.74 1.23 5.04
N PRO A 93 -9.49 0.29 4.45
CA PRO A 93 -10.92 0.48 4.23
C PRO A 93 -11.63 0.86 5.52
N ALA A 94 -12.30 1.99 5.49
CA ALA A 94 -13.12 2.42 6.60
C ALA A 94 -14.60 2.17 6.29
N SER A 95 -15.41 1.91 7.30
CA SER A 95 -16.86 1.96 7.17
C SER A 95 -17.28 3.38 6.76
N HIS A 96 -18.43 3.51 6.10
CA HIS A 96 -18.97 4.80 5.67
C HIS A 96 -18.86 5.86 6.78
N GLY A 97 -18.31 7.03 6.44
CA GLY A 97 -18.15 8.16 7.35
C GLY A 97 -16.83 8.26 8.13
N ARG A 98 -15.99 7.22 8.15
CA ARG A 98 -14.71 7.27 8.90
C ARG A 98 -13.71 8.29 8.35
N TYR A 99 -13.76 8.57 7.06
CA TYR A 99 -12.88 9.56 6.43
C TYR A 99 -13.30 11.02 6.67
N GLY A 100 -14.42 11.28 7.33
CA GLY A 100 -14.87 12.65 7.64
C GLY A 100 -13.88 13.48 8.47
N GLY A 101 -13.02 12.82 9.26
CA GLY A 101 -11.98 13.47 10.06
C GLY A 101 -10.72 13.88 9.28
N LEU A 102 -10.61 13.57 7.99
CA LEU A 102 -9.39 13.84 7.18
C LEU A 102 -9.27 15.30 6.71
N ALA A 103 -10.23 16.16 7.00
CA ALA A 103 -10.17 17.58 6.65
C ALA A 103 -8.86 18.30 7.04
N PRO A 104 -8.20 17.98 8.19
CA PRO A 104 -6.90 18.57 8.52
C PRO A 104 -5.79 18.28 7.52
N LEU A 105 -5.91 17.22 6.71
CA LEU A 105 -4.92 16.91 5.65
C LEU A 105 -5.00 17.87 4.47
N ALA A 106 -6.05 18.65 4.32
CA ALA A 106 -6.20 19.57 3.20
C ALA A 106 -5.02 20.57 3.07
N SER A 107 -4.35 20.89 4.18
CA SER A 107 -3.13 21.72 4.19
C SER A 107 -1.83 20.96 3.92
N SER A 108 -1.88 19.63 3.80
CA SER A 108 -0.69 18.77 3.64
C SER A 108 -0.30 18.67 2.16
N HIS A 109 0.28 19.76 1.62
CA HIS A 109 0.67 19.81 0.21
C HIS A 109 1.67 18.73 -0.18
N GLY A 110 1.34 17.99 -1.24
CA GLY A 110 2.22 16.99 -1.83
C GLY A 110 2.32 15.67 -1.06
N LEU A 111 1.64 15.53 0.08
CA LEU A 111 1.54 14.26 0.78
C LEU A 111 0.76 13.25 -0.06
N GLY A 112 1.34 12.06 -0.26
CA GLY A 112 0.64 10.95 -0.94
C GLY A 112 -0.30 10.23 0.03
N VAL A 113 -1.52 9.90 -0.43
CA VAL A 113 -2.49 9.12 0.34
C VAL A 113 -3.01 7.97 -0.51
N VAL A 114 -2.67 6.75 -0.12
CA VAL A 114 -3.21 5.52 -0.70
C VAL A 114 -4.45 5.10 0.07
N LEU A 115 -5.49 4.73 -0.65
CA LEU A 115 -6.74 4.22 -0.07
C LEU A 115 -7.36 3.19 -1.02
N PRO A 116 -8.20 2.28 -0.50
CA PRO A 116 -8.94 1.37 -1.37
C PRO A 116 -10.02 2.13 -2.14
N GLU A 117 -10.19 1.80 -3.40
CA GLU A 117 -11.32 2.26 -4.19
C GLU A 117 -12.50 1.31 -3.97
N VAL A 118 -13.61 1.84 -3.46
CA VAL A 118 -14.81 1.07 -3.17
C VAL A 118 -15.92 1.50 -4.14
N GLY A 119 -16.37 0.55 -4.98
CA GLY A 119 -17.56 0.74 -5.83
C GLY A 119 -17.49 1.90 -6.83
N GLY A 120 -16.28 2.32 -7.25
CA GLY A 120 -16.13 3.46 -8.19
C GLY A 120 -16.33 4.83 -7.56
N HIS A 121 -16.60 4.91 -6.27
CA HIS A 121 -16.71 6.15 -5.53
C HIS A 121 -15.52 6.33 -4.59
N LEU A 122 -14.83 7.47 -4.71
CA LEU A 122 -13.87 7.88 -3.70
C LEU A 122 -14.65 8.19 -2.42
N ALA A 123 -14.27 7.53 -1.33
CA ALA A 123 -14.85 7.82 -0.01
C ALA A 123 -14.48 9.23 0.49
N VAL A 124 -13.57 9.91 -0.22
CA VAL A 124 -13.11 11.27 0.07
C VAL A 124 -13.17 12.07 -1.23
N PRO A 125 -13.87 13.21 -1.27
CA PRO A 125 -13.83 14.09 -2.44
C PRO A 125 -12.40 14.54 -2.69
N PRO A 126 -11.94 14.61 -3.96
CA PRO A 126 -10.63 15.15 -4.28
C PRO A 126 -10.58 16.59 -3.76
N PRO A 127 -9.55 16.97 -3.00
CA PRO A 127 -9.37 18.35 -2.59
C PRO A 127 -9.12 19.23 -3.82
N ASP A 128 -9.52 20.49 -3.75
CA ASP A 128 -9.41 21.50 -4.80
C ASP A 128 -7.96 21.84 -5.19
N GLY A 129 -7.18 20.85 -5.59
CA GLY A 129 -5.86 20.98 -6.21
C GLY A 129 -4.70 21.37 -5.31
N GLN A 130 -4.92 21.80 -4.07
CA GLN A 130 -3.86 22.23 -3.15
C GLN A 130 -3.57 21.28 -1.99
N GLY A 131 -4.37 20.23 -1.79
CA GLY A 131 -4.23 19.25 -0.70
C GLY A 131 -3.31 18.08 -1.01
N PRO A 132 -3.47 16.97 -0.28
CA PRO A 132 -2.74 15.74 -0.51
C PRO A 132 -3.10 15.13 -1.87
N ARG A 133 -2.18 14.31 -2.39
CA ARG A 133 -2.41 13.56 -3.63
C ARG A 133 -3.04 12.21 -3.30
N TRP A 134 -4.26 11.98 -3.77
CA TRP A 134 -5.02 10.75 -3.53
C TRP A 134 -4.71 9.71 -4.59
N TYR A 135 -4.41 8.48 -4.14
CA TYR A 135 -4.10 7.33 -4.97
C TYR A 135 -5.05 6.17 -4.65
N PRO A 136 -6.28 6.18 -5.19
CA PRO A 136 -7.21 5.08 -5.02
C PRO A 136 -6.72 3.83 -5.77
N LEU A 137 -6.74 2.68 -5.09
CA LEU A 137 -6.33 1.41 -5.65
C LEU A 137 -7.47 0.39 -5.61
N HIS A 138 -7.73 -0.26 -6.75
CA HIS A 138 -8.51 -1.49 -6.83
C HIS A 138 -7.63 -2.68 -6.49
N THR A 139 -8.24 -3.84 -6.31
CA THR A 139 -7.51 -5.10 -6.14
C THR A 139 -6.50 -5.31 -7.28
N TRP A 140 -5.27 -5.66 -6.91
CA TRP A 140 -4.11 -5.84 -7.78
C TRP A 140 -3.52 -4.57 -8.39
N ASP A 141 -4.16 -3.42 -8.24
CA ASP A 141 -3.50 -2.16 -8.57
C ASP A 141 -2.29 -1.93 -7.69
N ALA A 142 -1.30 -1.25 -8.25
CA ALA A 142 -0.10 -0.88 -7.51
C ALA A 142 0.25 0.60 -7.68
N LEU A 143 0.77 1.17 -6.59
CA LEU A 143 1.50 2.44 -6.60
C LEU A 143 2.99 2.14 -6.44
N HIS A 144 3.81 2.70 -7.31
CA HIS A 144 5.26 2.71 -7.16
C HIS A 144 5.74 4.09 -6.72
N LEU A 145 6.48 4.14 -5.61
CA LEU A 145 7.07 5.35 -5.07
C LEU A 145 8.58 5.19 -5.01
N ARG A 146 9.31 6.22 -5.40
CA ARG A 146 10.78 6.31 -5.25
C ARG A 146 11.17 7.53 -4.46
N LYS A 147 12.12 7.35 -3.52
CA LYS A 147 12.79 8.41 -2.77
C LYS A 147 14.30 8.15 -2.78
N GLY A 148 15.01 8.81 -3.69
CA GLY A 148 16.41 8.50 -3.95
C GLY A 148 16.61 7.06 -4.46
N LYS A 149 17.39 6.26 -3.72
CA LYS A 149 17.63 4.83 -4.03
C LYS A 149 16.63 3.88 -3.39
N THR A 150 15.74 4.40 -2.53
CA THR A 150 14.73 3.62 -1.85
C THR A 150 13.47 3.57 -2.71
N SER A 151 12.90 2.38 -2.85
CA SER A 151 11.64 2.14 -3.56
C SER A 151 10.59 1.58 -2.61
N LEU A 152 9.35 1.89 -2.89
CA LEU A 152 8.17 1.31 -2.27
C LEU A 152 7.20 0.91 -3.36
N ARG A 153 6.71 -0.31 -3.31
CA ARG A 153 5.54 -0.74 -4.06
C ARG A 153 4.41 -1.01 -3.07
N VAL A 154 3.29 -0.37 -3.26
CA VAL A 154 2.04 -0.64 -2.53
C VAL A 154 1.09 -1.34 -3.48
N THR A 155 0.71 -2.57 -3.18
CA THR A 155 -0.24 -3.35 -3.98
C THR A 155 -1.49 -3.61 -3.15
N ALA A 156 -2.66 -3.28 -3.69
CA ALA A 156 -3.93 -3.61 -3.06
C ALA A 156 -4.25 -5.10 -3.25
N MET A 157 -4.52 -5.78 -2.14
CA MET A 157 -4.70 -7.23 -2.09
C MET A 157 -6.18 -7.59 -1.89
N PRO A 158 -6.73 -8.57 -2.62
CA PRO A 158 -8.09 -9.05 -2.40
C PRO A 158 -8.20 -9.86 -1.10
N GLY A 159 -9.40 -9.91 -0.52
CA GLY A 159 -9.69 -10.77 0.63
C GLY A 159 -9.80 -12.23 0.25
N GLN A 160 -10.48 -12.49 -0.84
CA GLN A 160 -10.65 -13.82 -1.43
C GLN A 160 -10.40 -13.76 -2.93
N PRO A 161 -9.94 -14.84 -3.56
CA PRO A 161 -9.77 -14.90 -5.01
C PRO A 161 -11.05 -14.49 -5.73
N GLY A 162 -10.94 -13.61 -6.71
CA GLY A 162 -12.07 -13.14 -7.53
C GLY A 162 -12.94 -12.07 -6.90
N THR A 163 -12.64 -11.58 -5.69
CA THR A 163 -13.38 -10.46 -5.09
C THR A 163 -12.77 -9.11 -5.49
N ALA A 164 -13.63 -8.13 -5.73
CA ALA A 164 -13.22 -6.74 -5.96
C ALA A 164 -12.89 -5.97 -4.66
N HIS A 165 -13.14 -6.61 -3.50
CA HIS A 165 -12.91 -6.00 -2.20
C HIS A 165 -11.42 -6.02 -1.81
N VAL A 166 -10.87 -4.86 -1.52
CA VAL A 166 -9.50 -4.73 -1.00
C VAL A 166 -9.49 -5.08 0.49
N ALA A 167 -8.85 -6.21 0.83
CA ALA A 167 -8.72 -6.68 2.21
C ALA A 167 -7.43 -6.23 2.90
N GLY A 168 -6.50 -5.68 2.15
CA GLY A 168 -5.23 -5.21 2.69
C GLY A 168 -4.32 -4.65 1.61
N PHE A 169 -3.12 -4.26 2.04
CA PHE A 169 -2.07 -3.77 1.16
C PHE A 169 -0.77 -4.53 1.40
N MET A 170 -0.11 -4.93 0.33
CA MET A 170 1.26 -5.41 0.39
C MET A 170 2.21 -4.24 0.14
N LEU A 171 3.04 -3.93 1.12
CA LEU A 171 4.09 -2.91 1.06
C LEU A 171 5.43 -3.62 0.80
N GLU A 172 6.03 -3.41 -0.36
CA GLU A 172 7.37 -3.92 -0.67
C GLU A 172 8.37 -2.76 -0.61
N LEU A 173 9.18 -2.77 0.43
CA LEU A 173 10.23 -1.79 0.70
C LEU A 173 11.54 -2.27 0.10
N GLY A 174 12.13 -1.55 -0.86
CA GLY A 174 13.32 -1.96 -1.58
C GLY A 174 14.47 -0.96 -1.49
N HIS A 175 15.71 -1.48 -1.44
CA HIS A 175 16.94 -0.68 -1.54
C HIS A 175 18.11 -1.55 -1.97
N GLY A 176 18.81 -1.18 -3.05
CA GLY A 176 20.05 -1.85 -3.47
C GLY A 176 19.93 -3.35 -3.76
N GLY A 177 18.78 -3.80 -4.30
CA GLY A 177 18.53 -5.22 -4.61
C GLY A 177 18.07 -6.07 -3.42
N ALA A 178 17.89 -5.45 -2.25
CA ALA A 178 17.26 -6.09 -1.10
C ALA A 178 15.83 -5.53 -0.91
N SER A 179 14.90 -6.35 -0.41
CA SER A 179 13.54 -5.93 -0.10
C SER A 179 12.99 -6.55 1.17
N TYR A 180 11.98 -5.90 1.74
CA TYR A 180 11.20 -6.38 2.87
C TYR A 180 9.73 -6.15 2.58
N ARG A 181 8.88 -7.17 2.80
CA ARG A 181 7.47 -7.14 2.45
C ARG A 181 6.60 -7.18 3.70
N VAL A 182 5.80 -6.13 3.87
CA VAL A 182 4.86 -5.99 4.98
C VAL A 182 3.45 -6.03 4.42
N TYR A 183 2.65 -6.98 4.88
CA TYR A 183 1.21 -6.98 4.62
C TYR A 183 0.50 -6.13 5.68
N LEU A 184 -0.33 -5.20 5.25
CA LEU A 184 -1.20 -4.41 6.09
C LEU A 184 -2.64 -4.91 5.90
N GLY A 185 -3.16 -5.62 6.89
CA GLY A 185 -4.56 -6.09 6.90
C GLY A 185 -5.52 -4.96 7.22
N CYS A 186 -6.71 -5.00 6.63
CA CYS A 186 -7.75 -3.97 6.81
C CYS A 186 -8.80 -4.36 7.84
N THR A 187 -8.92 -5.64 8.14
CA THR A 187 -9.89 -6.19 9.10
C THR A 187 -9.20 -7.18 10.03
N PRO A 188 -9.71 -7.34 11.27
CA PRO A 188 -9.29 -8.44 12.13
C PRO A 188 -9.52 -9.78 11.41
N LEU A 189 -8.60 -10.70 11.58
CA LEU A 189 -8.67 -12.05 11.02
C LEU A 189 -8.97 -13.06 12.12
N ALA A 190 -9.70 -14.13 11.78
CA ALA A 190 -9.87 -15.28 12.65
C ALA A 190 -8.54 -16.08 12.75
N ASP A 191 -8.37 -16.86 13.82
CA ASP A 191 -7.13 -17.61 14.05
C ASP A 191 -6.75 -18.56 12.91
N GLU A 192 -7.73 -19.12 12.21
CA GLU A 192 -7.51 -19.98 11.04
C GLU A 192 -6.97 -19.16 9.86
N GLU A 193 -7.51 -17.97 9.64
CA GLU A 193 -7.05 -17.06 8.59
C GLU A 193 -5.64 -16.55 8.87
N VAL A 194 -5.31 -16.26 10.15
CA VAL A 194 -3.97 -15.87 10.58
C VAL A 194 -2.98 -17.00 10.29
N ARG A 195 -3.34 -18.26 10.58
CA ARG A 195 -2.49 -19.43 10.30
C ARG A 195 -2.28 -19.67 8.80
N ALA A 196 -3.26 -19.31 7.96
CA ALA A 196 -3.18 -19.46 6.51
C ALA A 196 -2.44 -18.30 5.80
N LEU A 197 -2.09 -17.23 6.51
CA LEU A 197 -1.44 -16.06 5.90
C LEU A 197 -0.13 -16.37 5.15
N PRO A 198 0.79 -17.23 5.65
CA PRO A 198 2.02 -17.53 4.94
C PRO A 198 1.77 -18.17 3.56
N ASP A 199 0.77 -19.02 3.46
CA ASP A 199 0.38 -19.68 2.21
C ASP A 199 -0.35 -18.72 1.25
N ARG A 200 -1.17 -17.83 1.80
CA ARG A 200 -1.93 -16.81 1.03
C ARG A 200 -1.06 -15.64 0.57
N LEU A 201 0.02 -15.32 1.28
CA LEU A 201 0.91 -14.20 1.04
C LEU A 201 2.35 -14.67 0.82
N PRO A 202 2.62 -15.47 -0.21
CA PRO A 202 3.94 -16.03 -0.43
C PRO A 202 4.98 -14.93 -0.58
N GLY A 203 6.04 -15.03 0.23
CA GLY A 203 7.13 -14.07 0.25
C GLY A 203 6.89 -12.81 1.08
N ALA A 204 5.78 -12.66 1.78
CA ALA A 204 5.64 -11.65 2.83
C ALA A 204 6.53 -12.00 4.03
N ASP A 205 7.13 -10.97 4.63
CA ASP A 205 8.03 -11.14 5.78
C ASP A 205 7.27 -10.93 7.09
N MET A 206 6.27 -10.05 7.06
CA MET A 206 5.52 -9.60 8.23
C MET A 206 4.09 -9.24 7.84
N ALA A 207 3.15 -9.42 8.76
CA ALA A 207 1.82 -8.84 8.68
C ALA A 207 1.58 -7.88 9.86
N LEU A 208 0.90 -6.77 9.57
CA LEU A 208 0.30 -5.85 10.54
C LEU A 208 -1.20 -6.03 10.44
N LEU A 209 -1.81 -6.48 11.53
CA LEU A 209 -3.22 -6.84 11.57
C LEU A 209 -3.95 -6.00 12.61
N PRO A 210 -5.17 -5.52 12.32
CA PRO A 210 -6.03 -4.94 13.34
C PRO A 210 -6.34 -5.96 14.45
N ALA A 211 -6.31 -5.52 15.69
CA ALA A 211 -6.67 -6.29 16.85
C ALA A 211 -7.62 -5.47 17.75
N GLN A 212 -8.23 -6.10 18.74
CA GLN A 212 -9.15 -5.42 19.68
C GLN A 212 -8.50 -4.22 20.40
N GLN A 213 -7.20 -4.27 20.62
CA GLN A 213 -6.44 -3.21 21.30
C GLN A 213 -5.38 -2.58 20.37
N GLY A 214 -5.75 -2.23 19.14
CA GLY A 214 -4.85 -1.56 18.21
C GLY A 214 -4.31 -2.48 17.12
N LEU A 215 -3.01 -2.43 16.86
CA LEU A 215 -2.34 -3.23 15.84
C LEU A 215 -1.47 -4.31 16.46
N GLN A 216 -1.52 -5.49 15.87
CA GLN A 216 -0.60 -6.59 16.17
C GLN A 216 0.32 -6.85 15.00
N LEU A 217 1.53 -7.25 15.32
CA LEU A 217 2.56 -7.66 14.38
C LEU A 217 2.67 -9.18 14.38
N LEU A 218 2.68 -9.77 13.19
CA LEU A 218 2.87 -11.20 12.99
C LEU A 218 4.07 -11.42 12.05
N PRO A 219 5.21 -11.95 12.54
CA PRO A 219 6.30 -12.38 11.68
C PRO A 219 5.90 -13.62 10.90
N LEU A 220 5.91 -13.55 9.56
CA LEU A 220 5.45 -14.66 8.69
C LEU A 220 6.55 -15.67 8.36
N ARG A 221 7.82 -15.34 8.63
CA ARG A 221 8.99 -16.20 8.31
C ARG A 221 9.58 -16.93 9.48
N SER A 222 9.43 -16.44 10.70
CA SER A 222 10.18 -16.97 11.86
C SER A 222 9.30 -17.64 12.89
N SER A 223 8.25 -17.01 13.29
CA SER A 223 7.28 -17.54 14.26
C SER A 223 5.91 -16.95 13.96
N LEU A 224 4.89 -17.77 13.83
CA LEU A 224 3.51 -17.31 13.65
C LEU A 224 2.86 -16.87 14.97
N VAL A 225 3.66 -16.30 15.89
CA VAL A 225 3.15 -15.81 17.16
C VAL A 225 2.89 -14.32 17.04
N PRO A 226 1.62 -13.88 17.08
CA PRO A 226 1.27 -12.47 17.07
C PRO A 226 1.83 -11.75 18.31
N ALA A 227 2.34 -10.55 18.10
CA ALA A 227 2.79 -9.68 19.19
C ALA A 227 2.12 -8.31 19.07
N ALA A 228 1.75 -7.70 20.18
CA ALA A 228 1.24 -6.34 20.18
C ALA A 228 2.31 -5.39 19.63
N LEU A 229 1.93 -4.52 18.69
CA LEU A 229 2.83 -3.49 18.20
C LEU A 229 3.00 -2.42 19.30
N THR A 230 4.24 -2.16 19.68
CA THR A 230 4.57 -1.17 20.71
C THR A 230 5.22 0.07 20.12
N SER A 231 5.34 1.14 20.92
CA SER A 231 6.08 2.36 20.53
C SER A 231 7.58 2.11 20.37
N GLY A 232 8.16 1.13 21.09
CA GLY A 232 9.53 0.67 20.89
C GLY A 232 9.74 0.01 19.54
N GLY A 233 8.69 -0.56 18.99
CA GLY A 233 8.61 -1.09 17.63
C GLY A 233 9.41 -2.37 17.41
N TYR A 234 9.33 -2.83 16.17
CA TYR A 234 10.02 -3.99 15.64
C TYR A 234 11.05 -3.55 14.58
N ALA A 235 12.30 -3.95 14.77
CA ALA A 235 13.36 -3.72 13.80
C ALA A 235 13.42 -4.86 12.78
N PHE A 236 13.62 -4.53 11.50
CA PHE A 236 13.75 -5.51 10.43
C PHE A 236 14.91 -5.18 9.50
N THR A 237 15.42 -6.19 8.82
CA THR A 237 16.46 -6.03 7.80
C THR A 237 15.95 -6.59 6.48
N ALA A 238 16.06 -5.81 5.41
CA ALA A 238 15.70 -6.25 4.07
C ALA A 238 16.66 -7.35 3.60
N VAL A 239 16.14 -8.32 2.87
CA VAL A 239 16.89 -9.47 2.36
C VAL A 239 17.01 -9.40 0.84
N ARG A 240 18.10 -9.88 0.29
CA ARG A 240 18.26 -10.05 -1.17
C ARG A 240 17.31 -11.15 -1.64
N ARG A 241 16.64 -10.90 -2.74
CA ARG A 241 15.69 -11.82 -3.37
C ARG A 241 16.04 -11.98 -4.85
#